data_6293f8d151ae02a7d0f8522c9e35781d
#
_entry.id   6293f8d151ae02a7d0f8522c9e35781d
#
_cell.length_a   1.000
_cell.length_b   1.000
_cell.length_c   1.000
_cell.angle_alpha   90.00
_cell.angle_beta   90.00
_cell.angle_gamma   90.00
#
_symmetry.space_group_name_H-M   'P 1'
#
loop_
_entity.id
_entity.type
_entity.pdbx_description
1 polymer ?
#
loop_
_entity_poly.entity_id
_entity_poly.type
_entity_poly.pdbx_seq_one_letter_code
_entity_poly.pdbx_strand_id
1 'polypeptide(L)'
;ISGTLRAMENFPMWAGSRLPIQVCVTCRGINSPLSIQPDTLEMHYLLETGMLVWHAETAQDLFDFILKGFIVAEQPDVHVPIAVCCDGFFVTHTKDTVDLPPDDICLTPYDPYRNPQPVMDMESAPIRMMRDPFVMKSNYISYATHASWQQEIKAAVERSRKHTIPLLDGLIDEENTDREILIVGSGTAVSQSREAIRLLEAEGVKVGLVKIKTIRPFPYEEVRQATKNAKHIFVPEFNVAGWLAREIK
;
A
#
# COMPACT_ATOMS: atom_id res chain seq x y z
N ILE A 1 -13.06 10.17 1.50
CA ILE A 1 -12.99 10.40 0.05
C ILE A 1 -12.65 11.82 -0.29
N SER A 2 -13.56 12.74 -0.06
CA SER A 2 -13.23 14.17 -0.21
C SER A 2 -12.06 14.54 0.72
N GLY A 3 -11.87 13.83 1.83
CA GLY A 3 -10.73 13.96 2.72
C GLY A 3 -9.41 13.59 2.04
N THR A 4 -9.33 12.42 1.39
CA THR A 4 -8.15 11.96 0.67
C THR A 4 -7.78 12.94 -0.45
N LEU A 5 -8.74 13.36 -1.27
CA LEU A 5 -8.48 14.32 -2.34
C LEU A 5 -8.07 15.70 -1.83
N ARG A 6 -8.62 16.15 -0.70
CA ARG A 6 -8.19 17.40 -0.07
C ARG A 6 -6.80 17.32 0.55
N ALA A 7 -6.42 16.14 1.04
CA ALA A 7 -5.10 15.89 1.60
C ALA A 7 -4.04 15.59 0.53
N MET A 8 -4.43 15.46 -0.75
CA MET A 8 -3.56 14.99 -1.83
C MET A 8 -2.27 15.81 -1.96
N GLU A 9 -2.32 17.11 -1.73
CA GLU A 9 -1.13 17.98 -1.77
C GLU A 9 -0.12 17.62 -0.67
N ASN A 10 -0.61 17.12 0.48
CA ASN A 10 0.27 16.80 1.60
C ASN A 10 1.03 15.47 1.41
N PHE A 11 0.48 14.53 0.67
CA PHE A 11 1.09 13.20 0.54
C PHE A 11 2.47 13.24 -0.10
N PRO A 12 2.68 13.89 -1.27
CA PRO A 12 4.02 14.04 -1.82
C PRO A 12 4.94 14.87 -0.91
N MET A 13 4.38 15.83 -0.17
CA MET A 13 5.15 16.63 0.77
C MET A 13 5.65 15.78 1.94
N TRP A 14 4.81 14.89 2.49
CA TRP A 14 5.24 13.97 3.56
C TRP A 14 6.31 12.99 3.06
N ALA A 15 6.15 12.45 1.86
CA ALA A 15 7.16 11.60 1.25
C ALA A 15 8.48 12.36 0.99
N GLY A 16 8.38 13.57 0.44
CA GLY A 16 9.52 14.44 0.20
C GLY A 16 10.25 14.86 1.48
N SER A 17 9.50 15.07 2.56
CA SER A 17 10.04 15.38 3.89
C SER A 17 10.51 14.16 4.66
N ARG A 18 10.34 12.95 4.10
CA ARG A 18 10.73 11.69 4.74
C ARG A 18 10.06 11.51 6.11
N LEU A 19 8.74 11.72 6.16
CA LEU A 19 7.95 11.57 7.37
C LEU A 19 7.23 10.21 7.36
N PRO A 20 7.47 9.33 8.34
CA PRO A 20 6.84 8.00 8.40
C PRO A 20 5.41 8.09 8.94
N ILE A 21 4.59 8.88 8.27
CA ILE A 21 3.18 9.07 8.63
C ILE A 21 2.38 7.92 8.06
N GLN A 22 1.52 7.33 8.88
CA GLN A 22 0.56 6.33 8.42
C GLN A 22 -0.84 6.93 8.29
N VAL A 23 -1.49 6.64 7.19
CA VAL A 23 -2.90 6.98 6.96
C VAL A 23 -3.70 5.74 6.60
N CYS A 24 -4.90 5.62 7.17
CA CYS A 24 -5.88 4.64 6.76
C CYS A 24 -6.81 5.29 5.73
N VAL A 25 -6.92 4.67 4.55
CA VAL A 25 -7.72 5.18 3.44
C VAL A 25 -8.87 4.21 3.17
N THR A 26 -10.09 4.65 3.45
CA THR A 26 -11.30 3.88 3.15
C THR A 26 -11.78 4.22 1.76
N CYS A 27 -11.49 3.34 0.80
CA CYS A 27 -11.76 3.54 -0.62
C CYS A 27 -13.23 3.38 -0.95
N ARG A 28 -13.84 4.39 -1.54
CA ARG A 28 -15.24 4.37 -2.02
C ARG A 28 -15.42 5.33 -3.20
N GLY A 29 -16.58 5.29 -3.86
CA GLY A 29 -16.86 6.18 -5.01
C GLY A 29 -16.58 7.66 -4.74
N ILE A 30 -15.78 8.25 -5.60
CA ILE A 30 -15.39 9.66 -5.55
C ILE A 30 -16.45 10.49 -6.24
N ASN A 31 -17.04 11.43 -5.51
CA ASN A 31 -17.98 12.39 -6.08
C ASN A 31 -19.30 11.82 -6.63
N SER A 32 -19.90 12.56 -7.55
CA SER A 32 -21.21 12.27 -8.11
C SER A 32 -21.15 11.24 -9.25
N PRO A 33 -22.01 10.22 -9.21
CA PRO A 33 -22.96 9.94 -8.13
C PRO A 33 -22.25 9.40 -6.88
N LEU A 34 -22.63 9.93 -5.71
CA LEU A 34 -22.07 9.46 -4.44
C LEU A 34 -22.42 8.00 -4.21
N SER A 35 -21.43 7.21 -3.86
CA SER A 35 -21.58 5.81 -3.49
C SER A 35 -20.78 5.51 -2.24
N ILE A 36 -21.35 4.65 -1.37
CA ILE A 36 -20.63 4.07 -0.23
C ILE A 36 -19.92 2.77 -0.63
N GLN A 37 -20.22 2.28 -1.82
CA GLN A 37 -19.61 1.06 -2.36
C GLN A 37 -18.12 1.30 -2.65
N PRO A 38 -17.30 0.25 -2.61
CA PRO A 38 -15.87 0.39 -2.87
C PRO A 38 -15.60 0.95 -4.26
N ASP A 39 -14.60 1.80 -4.32
CA ASP A 39 -13.99 2.27 -5.56
C ASP A 39 -12.51 2.51 -5.26
N THR A 40 -11.63 1.78 -5.94
CA THR A 40 -10.19 1.83 -5.70
C THR A 40 -9.50 3.00 -6.41
N LEU A 41 -10.25 3.93 -6.99
CA LEU A 41 -9.69 5.09 -7.68
C LEU A 41 -8.90 6.00 -6.73
N GLU A 42 -9.31 6.12 -5.46
CA GLU A 42 -8.55 6.86 -4.46
C GLU A 42 -7.14 6.28 -4.26
N MET A 43 -7.05 4.96 -4.19
CA MET A 43 -5.77 4.27 -4.07
C MET A 43 -4.89 4.53 -5.31
N HIS A 44 -5.49 4.56 -6.50
CA HIS A 44 -4.78 4.88 -7.73
C HIS A 44 -4.13 6.27 -7.68
N TYR A 45 -4.77 7.27 -7.10
CA TYR A 45 -4.17 8.60 -6.95
C TYR A 45 -2.96 8.62 -6.01
N LEU A 46 -2.82 7.65 -5.12
CA LEU A 46 -1.68 7.58 -4.20
C LEU A 46 -0.41 7.02 -4.85
N LEU A 47 -0.52 6.37 -6.00
CA LEU A 47 0.58 5.57 -6.59
C LEU A 47 1.84 6.39 -6.89
N GLU A 48 1.68 7.65 -7.27
CA GLU A 48 2.80 8.53 -7.64
C GLU A 48 3.17 9.54 -6.54
N THR A 49 2.65 9.36 -5.33
CA THR A 49 2.90 10.29 -4.22
C THR A 49 4.20 10.01 -3.46
N GLY A 50 4.87 8.89 -3.73
CA GLY A 50 6.05 8.46 -2.98
C GLY A 50 5.74 7.73 -1.67
N MET A 51 4.49 7.40 -1.42
CA MET A 51 4.05 6.62 -0.26
C MET A 51 4.16 5.12 -0.53
N LEU A 52 4.29 4.33 0.54
CA LEU A 52 3.91 2.92 0.50
C LEU A 52 2.39 2.83 0.41
N VAL A 53 1.87 1.87 -0.34
CA VAL A 53 0.43 1.65 -0.47
C VAL A 53 0.14 0.16 -0.32
N TRP A 54 -0.56 -0.20 0.72
CA TRP A 54 -1.01 -1.57 0.97
C TRP A 54 -2.53 -1.64 0.92
N HIS A 55 -3.07 -2.75 0.45
CA HIS A 55 -4.51 -2.92 0.28
C HIS A 55 -5.02 -4.14 1.06
N ALA A 56 -5.75 -3.87 2.13
CA ALA A 56 -6.35 -4.87 3.00
C ALA A 56 -7.60 -5.50 2.37
N GLU A 57 -7.71 -6.82 2.44
CA GLU A 57 -8.88 -7.59 1.99
C GLU A 57 -9.94 -7.67 3.08
N THR A 58 -9.51 -7.91 4.32
CA THR A 58 -10.36 -8.20 5.47
C THR A 58 -10.11 -7.22 6.61
N ALA A 59 -10.96 -7.28 7.65
CA ALA A 59 -10.73 -6.54 8.88
C ALA A 59 -9.43 -6.97 9.58
N GLN A 60 -9.08 -8.26 9.51
CA GLN A 60 -7.81 -8.78 10.03
C GLN A 60 -6.62 -8.19 9.27
N ASP A 61 -6.67 -8.22 7.93
CA ASP A 61 -5.61 -7.58 7.12
C ASP A 61 -5.45 -6.10 7.48
N LEU A 62 -6.57 -5.37 7.62
CA LEU A 62 -6.53 -3.95 7.94
C LEU A 62 -5.86 -3.71 9.29
N PHE A 63 -6.23 -4.48 10.30
CA PHE A 63 -5.63 -4.41 11.63
C PHE A 63 -4.12 -4.71 11.58
N ASP A 64 -3.75 -5.82 10.96
CA ASP A 64 -2.36 -6.25 10.82
C ASP A 64 -1.52 -5.25 10.02
N PHE A 65 -2.05 -4.75 8.91
CA PHE A 65 -1.35 -3.80 8.05
C PHE A 65 -1.13 -2.46 8.73
N ILE A 66 -2.07 -2.02 9.59
CA ILE A 66 -1.88 -0.82 10.38
C ILE A 66 -0.72 -1.00 11.36
N LEU A 67 -0.64 -2.10 12.09
CA LEU A 67 0.47 -2.36 13.02
C LEU A 67 1.81 -2.53 12.29
N LYS A 68 1.82 -3.39 11.28
CA LYS A 68 3.03 -3.73 10.51
C LYS A 68 3.51 -2.55 9.65
N GLY A 69 2.59 -1.72 9.20
CA GLY A 69 2.89 -0.53 8.40
C GLY A 69 3.76 0.49 9.13
N PHE A 70 3.51 0.71 10.41
CA PHE A 70 4.40 1.55 11.23
C PHE A 70 5.81 0.99 11.27
N ILE A 71 5.95 -0.33 11.51
CA ILE A 71 7.26 -0.99 11.60
C ILE A 71 8.07 -0.78 10.31
N VAL A 72 7.43 -0.85 9.15
CA VAL A 72 8.10 -0.68 7.86
C VAL A 72 8.39 0.80 7.55
N ALA A 73 7.40 1.67 7.75
CA ALA A 73 7.52 3.09 7.43
C ALA A 73 8.65 3.76 8.22
N GLU A 74 8.87 3.33 9.45
CA GLU A 74 9.85 3.88 10.38
C GLU A 74 11.24 3.26 10.28
N GLN A 75 11.44 2.28 9.38
CA GLN A 75 12.79 1.73 9.16
C GLN A 75 13.74 2.84 8.67
N PRO A 76 14.96 2.93 9.24
CA PRO A 76 15.91 4.01 8.93
C PRO A 76 16.25 4.17 7.45
N ASP A 77 16.23 3.08 6.70
CA ASP A 77 16.52 3.06 5.27
C ASP A 77 15.27 3.20 4.37
N VAL A 78 14.08 3.19 4.97
CA VAL A 78 12.79 3.41 4.30
C VAL A 78 12.31 4.83 4.57
N HIS A 79 11.82 5.10 5.75
CA HIS A 79 11.44 6.41 6.27
C HIS A 79 10.58 7.23 5.28
N VAL A 80 9.47 6.64 4.85
CA VAL A 80 8.46 7.26 3.97
C VAL A 80 7.06 6.99 4.52
N PRO A 81 6.08 7.83 4.18
CA PRO A 81 4.71 7.59 4.63
C PRO A 81 4.11 6.35 4.01
N ILE A 82 3.10 5.80 4.68
CA ILE A 82 2.35 4.64 4.23
C ILE A 82 0.85 4.92 4.24
N ALA A 83 0.16 4.48 3.19
CA ALA A 83 -1.29 4.39 3.11
C ALA A 83 -1.71 2.93 3.23
N VAL A 84 -2.45 2.61 4.28
CA VAL A 84 -3.16 1.34 4.40
C VAL A 84 -4.58 1.56 3.89
N CYS A 85 -4.87 0.99 2.73
CA CYS A 85 -6.14 1.12 2.05
C CYS A 85 -7.06 -0.06 2.39
N CYS A 86 -8.35 0.19 2.48
CA CYS A 86 -9.37 -0.86 2.59
C CYS A 86 -10.63 -0.43 1.83
N ASP A 87 -11.40 -1.41 1.41
CA ASP A 87 -12.63 -1.15 0.69
C ASP A 87 -13.72 -0.63 1.63
N GLY A 88 -14.25 0.54 1.29
CA GLY A 88 -15.38 1.14 1.98
C GLY A 88 -16.61 0.22 1.93
N PHE A 89 -17.48 0.33 2.91
CA PHE A 89 -18.66 -0.50 3.11
C PHE A 89 -18.33 -1.97 3.47
N PHE A 90 -17.61 -2.71 2.64
CA PHE A 90 -17.34 -4.14 2.88
C PHE A 90 -16.44 -4.39 4.10
N VAL A 91 -15.37 -3.61 4.27
CA VAL A 91 -14.49 -3.73 5.43
C VAL A 91 -14.94 -2.79 6.55
N THR A 92 -15.39 -1.58 6.22
CA THR A 92 -15.61 -0.53 7.20
C THR A 92 -16.97 -0.58 7.92
N HIS A 93 -17.96 -1.31 7.41
CA HIS A 93 -19.31 -1.41 7.98
C HIS A 93 -19.67 -2.82 8.43
N THR A 94 -18.81 -3.79 8.17
CA THR A 94 -18.97 -5.17 8.62
C THR A 94 -18.40 -5.31 10.03
N LYS A 95 -19.09 -6.05 10.89
CA LYS A 95 -18.54 -6.50 12.16
C LYS A 95 -17.85 -7.82 11.95
N ASP A 96 -16.60 -7.88 12.27
CA ASP A 96 -15.79 -9.07 12.15
C ASP A 96 -14.94 -9.28 13.41
N THR A 97 -14.50 -10.51 13.62
CA THR A 97 -13.58 -10.84 14.70
C THR A 97 -12.17 -10.74 14.20
N VAL A 98 -11.30 -10.09 14.95
CA VAL A 98 -9.87 -10.01 14.67
C VAL A 98 -9.07 -10.69 15.78
N ASP A 99 -8.06 -11.41 15.40
CA ASP A 99 -7.10 -12.00 16.31
C ASP A 99 -6.08 -10.93 16.71
N LEU A 100 -5.95 -10.71 18.02
CA LEU A 100 -4.97 -9.78 18.54
C LEU A 100 -3.61 -10.46 18.66
N PRO A 101 -2.53 -9.80 18.26
CA PRO A 101 -1.19 -10.33 18.48
C PRO A 101 -0.90 -10.40 19.98
N PRO A 102 0.02 -11.27 20.42
CA PRO A 102 0.50 -11.27 21.79
C PRO A 102 1.03 -9.89 22.22
N ASP A 103 0.82 -9.53 23.49
CA ASP A 103 1.19 -8.20 24.02
C ASP A 103 2.68 -7.86 23.83
N ASP A 104 3.56 -8.86 23.85
CA ASP A 104 4.99 -8.69 23.65
C ASP A 104 5.36 -8.24 22.23
N ILE A 105 4.55 -8.61 21.22
CA ILE A 105 4.74 -8.12 19.84
C ILE A 105 4.34 -6.64 19.74
N CYS A 106 3.27 -6.25 20.41
CA CYS A 106 2.82 -4.86 20.46
C CYS A 106 3.81 -3.96 21.22
N LEU A 107 4.58 -4.56 22.14
CA LEU A 107 5.52 -3.88 23.01
C LEU A 107 6.98 -4.04 22.57
N THR A 108 7.25 -4.67 21.40
CA THR A 108 8.62 -4.70 20.88
C THR A 108 9.10 -3.26 20.81
N PRO A 109 10.14 -2.89 21.58
CA PRO A 109 10.51 -1.50 21.70
C PRO A 109 10.94 -0.99 20.33
N TYR A 110 10.05 -0.28 19.69
CA TYR A 110 10.40 0.60 18.62
C TYR A 110 11.24 1.72 19.23
N ASP A 111 12.47 1.89 18.75
CA ASP A 111 13.32 2.98 19.19
C ASP A 111 13.03 4.23 18.36
N PRO A 112 12.15 5.13 18.81
CA PRO A 112 11.78 6.33 18.05
C PRO A 112 12.97 7.28 17.86
N TYR A 113 14.05 7.08 18.61
CA TYR A 113 15.25 7.92 18.55
C TYR A 113 16.27 7.43 17.50
N ARG A 114 16.07 6.30 16.89
CA ARG A 114 16.88 5.83 15.76
C ARG A 114 16.53 6.50 14.43
N ASN A 115 15.75 7.56 14.47
CA ASN A 115 15.43 8.30 13.27
C ASN A 115 16.71 8.94 12.70
N PRO A 116 17.21 8.52 11.52
CA PRO A 116 18.39 9.12 10.90
C PRO A 116 18.10 10.51 10.33
N GLN A 117 16.83 10.89 10.26
CA GLN A 117 16.44 12.24 9.93
C GLN A 117 16.47 13.07 11.21
N PRO A 118 17.05 14.26 11.18
CA PRO A 118 17.09 15.11 12.36
C PRO A 118 15.65 15.52 12.70
N VAL A 119 15.11 14.90 13.71
CA VAL A 119 14.03 15.49 14.51
C VAL A 119 14.56 16.83 15.01
N MET A 120 13.67 17.77 15.28
CA MET A 120 14.07 19.05 15.91
C MET A 120 14.80 18.78 17.22
N ASP A 121 16.08 18.59 17.13
CA ASP A 121 16.98 18.52 18.27
C ASP A 121 17.47 19.94 18.54
N MET A 122 16.95 20.53 19.58
CA MET A 122 17.28 21.89 19.99
C MET A 122 18.74 22.03 20.45
N GLU A 123 19.41 20.90 20.71
CA GLU A 123 20.81 20.88 21.17
C GLU A 123 21.79 20.70 20.01
N SER A 124 21.37 20.11 18.91
CA SER A 124 22.20 19.96 17.71
C SER A 124 21.94 21.07 16.70
N ALA A 125 22.74 22.10 16.73
CA ALA A 125 22.75 23.07 15.64
C ALA A 125 23.61 22.58 14.46
N PRO A 126 23.23 22.89 13.20
CA PRO A 126 22.07 23.67 12.83
C PRO A 126 20.80 22.79 12.84
N ILE A 127 19.73 23.36 13.31
CA ILE A 127 18.39 22.77 13.20
C ILE A 127 18.22 22.40 11.72
N ARG A 128 18.30 21.13 11.42
CA ARG A 128 17.93 20.61 10.10
C ARG A 128 16.42 20.48 10.07
N MET A 129 15.76 21.63 10.23
CA MET A 129 14.35 21.69 9.90
C MET A 129 14.19 21.13 8.51
N MET A 130 13.25 20.20 8.39
CA MET A 130 12.73 19.66 7.17
C MET A 130 13.52 20.07 5.93
N ARG A 131 13.96 19.14 5.16
CA ARG A 131 14.50 19.42 3.83
C ARG A 131 13.39 19.96 2.90
N ASP A 132 12.56 20.83 3.47
CA ASP A 132 11.55 21.55 2.73
C ASP A 132 12.28 22.52 1.79
N PRO A 133 12.06 22.42 0.49
CA PRO A 133 12.59 23.33 -0.49
C PRO A 133 12.24 24.79 -0.20
N PHE A 134 11.14 25.06 0.51
CA PHE A 134 10.75 26.42 0.90
C PHE A 134 11.60 27.00 2.05
N VAL A 135 12.19 26.16 2.88
CA VAL A 135 13.04 26.57 4.00
C VAL A 135 14.51 26.67 3.58
N MET A 136 14.90 25.96 2.55
CA MET A 136 16.22 26.15 1.96
C MET A 136 16.27 27.51 1.26
N LYS A 137 17.06 28.42 1.81
CA LYS A 137 17.27 29.78 1.31
C LYS A 137 17.77 29.91 -0.13
N SER A 138 17.85 28.84 -0.87
CA SER A 138 18.21 28.90 -2.27
C SER A 138 16.94 28.81 -3.11
N ASN A 139 16.61 29.91 -3.72
CA ASN A 139 15.63 29.98 -4.81
C ASN A 139 16.00 29.11 -6.02
N TYR A 140 16.96 28.22 -5.88
CA TYR A 140 17.54 27.41 -6.93
C TYR A 140 17.81 25.97 -6.47
N ILE A 141 16.74 25.25 -6.08
CA ILE A 141 16.84 23.81 -6.18
C ILE A 141 16.84 23.52 -7.66
N SER A 142 17.99 23.12 -8.18
CA SER A 142 18.09 22.74 -9.57
C SER A 142 17.16 21.55 -9.83
N TYR A 143 16.63 21.45 -11.03
CA TYR A 143 15.85 20.28 -11.46
C TYR A 143 16.58 18.95 -11.16
N ALA A 144 17.91 18.94 -11.30
CA ALA A 144 18.73 17.77 -10.98
C ALA A 144 18.66 17.38 -9.50
N THR A 145 18.67 18.35 -8.57
CA THR A 145 18.52 18.07 -7.13
C THR A 145 17.14 17.54 -6.81
N HIS A 146 16.10 18.12 -7.39
CA HIS A 146 14.72 17.63 -7.23
C HIS A 146 14.57 16.23 -7.81
N ALA A 147 15.05 15.97 -9.02
CA ALA A 147 15.00 14.65 -9.65
C ALA A 147 15.76 13.60 -8.84
N SER A 148 16.94 13.94 -8.34
CA SER A 148 17.73 13.06 -7.46
C SER A 148 16.98 12.72 -6.17
N TRP A 149 16.28 13.69 -5.58
CA TRP A 149 15.48 13.48 -4.39
C TRP A 149 14.27 12.56 -4.66
N GLN A 150 13.59 12.75 -5.78
CA GLN A 150 12.50 11.87 -6.22
C GLN A 150 12.98 10.44 -6.48
N GLN A 151 14.16 10.28 -7.06
CA GLN A 151 14.79 8.95 -7.24
C GLN A 151 15.08 8.29 -5.89
N GLU A 152 15.56 9.02 -4.91
CA GLU A 152 15.82 8.50 -3.55
C GLU A 152 14.51 8.06 -2.86
N ILE A 153 13.41 8.80 -3.01
CA ILE A 153 12.11 8.39 -2.49
C ILE A 153 11.66 7.08 -3.14
N LYS A 154 11.76 6.96 -4.46
CA LYS A 154 11.45 5.71 -5.17
C LYS A 154 12.33 4.54 -4.69
N ALA A 155 13.62 4.78 -4.51
CA ALA A 155 14.53 3.77 -3.98
C ALA A 155 14.18 3.36 -2.54
N ALA A 156 13.72 4.29 -1.70
CA ALA A 156 13.26 3.99 -0.35
C ALA A 156 11.99 3.12 -0.35
N VAL A 157 11.05 3.42 -1.26
CA VAL A 157 9.86 2.58 -1.47
C VAL A 157 10.27 1.16 -1.87
N GLU A 158 11.21 1.01 -2.80
CA GLU A 158 11.70 -0.33 -3.18
C GLU A 158 12.44 -1.03 -2.04
N ARG A 159 13.25 -0.32 -1.26
CA ARG A 159 13.92 -0.89 -0.07
C ARG A 159 12.96 -1.40 0.99
N SER A 160 11.74 -0.86 1.04
CA SER A 160 10.73 -1.34 1.99
C SER A 160 10.38 -2.82 1.81
N ARG A 161 10.55 -3.38 0.60
CA ARG A 161 10.25 -4.80 0.29
C ARG A 161 10.93 -5.75 1.26
N LYS A 162 12.21 -5.52 1.57
CA LYS A 162 12.98 -6.39 2.47
C LYS A 162 12.42 -6.44 3.89
N HIS A 163 11.74 -5.38 4.32
CA HIS A 163 11.08 -5.30 5.62
C HIS A 163 9.64 -5.79 5.57
N THR A 164 8.96 -5.56 4.44
CA THR A 164 7.56 -5.94 4.22
C THR A 164 7.40 -7.45 4.06
N ILE A 165 8.26 -8.08 3.26
CA ILE A 165 8.17 -9.52 2.93
C ILE A 165 8.08 -10.40 4.19
N PRO A 166 8.97 -10.29 5.18
CA PRO A 166 8.89 -11.14 6.37
C PRO A 166 7.70 -10.80 7.28
N LEU A 167 7.21 -9.56 7.26
CA LEU A 167 6.09 -9.13 8.10
C LEU A 167 4.73 -9.56 7.54
N LEU A 168 4.59 -9.57 6.22
CA LEU A 168 3.35 -9.93 5.53
C LEU A 168 3.36 -11.36 4.99
N ASP A 169 4.41 -12.13 5.26
CA ASP A 169 4.59 -13.45 4.63
C ASP A 169 4.45 -13.35 3.09
N GLY A 170 5.32 -12.53 2.50
CA GLY A 170 5.28 -12.21 1.07
C GLY A 170 4.46 -10.96 0.72
N LEU A 171 4.57 -10.50 -0.51
CA LEU A 171 3.85 -9.35 -1.05
C LEU A 171 2.55 -9.74 -1.76
N ILE A 172 2.42 -11.03 -2.06
CA ILE A 172 1.23 -11.67 -2.63
C ILE A 172 0.89 -12.93 -1.85
N ASP A 173 -0.32 -13.42 -1.98
CA ASP A 173 -0.71 -14.78 -1.60
C ASP A 173 -1.09 -15.55 -2.86
N GLU A 174 -0.76 -16.84 -2.91
CA GLU A 174 -0.97 -17.71 -4.07
C GLU A 174 -1.83 -18.90 -3.70
N GLU A 175 -2.90 -19.13 -4.47
CA GLU A 175 -3.80 -20.27 -4.32
C GLU A 175 -3.94 -20.98 -5.67
N ASN A 176 -3.42 -22.20 -5.79
CA ASN A 176 -3.54 -23.03 -7.01
C ASN A 176 -3.05 -22.32 -8.29
N THR A 177 -1.90 -21.66 -8.25
CA THR A 177 -1.36 -20.90 -9.39
C THR A 177 -0.80 -21.77 -10.52
N ASP A 178 -0.85 -23.10 -10.37
CA ASP A 178 -0.60 -24.08 -11.44
C ASP A 178 -1.72 -24.19 -12.48
N ARG A 179 -2.86 -23.52 -12.26
CA ARG A 179 -4.03 -23.56 -13.15
C ARG A 179 -3.84 -22.69 -14.40
N GLU A 180 -4.54 -23.06 -15.47
CA GLU A 180 -4.54 -22.29 -16.73
C GLU A 180 -5.38 -21.00 -16.65
N ILE A 181 -6.33 -20.95 -15.72
CA ILE A 181 -7.17 -19.78 -15.46
C ILE A 181 -6.81 -19.23 -14.09
N LEU A 182 -6.43 -17.99 -14.03
CA LEU A 182 -6.12 -17.28 -12.77
C LEU A 182 -6.98 -16.05 -12.60
N ILE A 183 -7.36 -15.79 -11.37
CA ILE A 183 -7.85 -14.49 -10.94
C ILE A 183 -6.72 -13.79 -10.19
N VAL A 184 -6.44 -12.55 -10.54
CA VAL A 184 -5.46 -11.70 -9.84
C VAL A 184 -6.19 -10.48 -9.32
N GLY A 185 -6.16 -10.28 -8.02
CA GLY A 185 -6.93 -9.21 -7.39
C GLY A 185 -6.29 -8.63 -6.14
N SER A 186 -6.93 -7.61 -5.59
CA SER A 186 -6.54 -6.95 -4.35
C SER A 186 -7.79 -6.49 -3.60
N GLY A 187 -7.69 -6.37 -2.27
CA GLY A 187 -8.81 -5.97 -1.42
C GLY A 187 -9.97 -6.98 -1.44
N THR A 188 -11.18 -6.51 -1.19
CA THR A 188 -12.37 -7.38 -1.08
C THR A 188 -12.77 -8.07 -2.38
N ALA A 189 -12.26 -7.63 -3.54
CA ALA A 189 -12.41 -8.35 -4.79
C ALA A 189 -11.83 -9.77 -4.71
N VAL A 190 -10.82 -9.99 -3.86
CA VAL A 190 -10.22 -11.30 -3.60
C VAL A 190 -11.18 -12.22 -2.86
N SER A 191 -11.84 -11.74 -1.81
CA SER A 191 -12.84 -12.52 -1.06
C SER A 191 -14.00 -12.94 -1.97
N GLN A 192 -14.49 -12.04 -2.81
CA GLN A 192 -15.53 -12.36 -3.78
C GLN A 192 -15.06 -13.35 -4.85
N SER A 193 -13.78 -13.25 -5.23
CA SER A 193 -13.17 -14.18 -6.17
C SER A 193 -13.09 -15.61 -5.60
N ARG A 194 -12.78 -15.76 -4.30
CA ARG A 194 -12.79 -17.09 -3.65
C ARG A 194 -14.16 -17.74 -3.71
N GLU A 195 -15.23 -16.98 -3.49
CA GLU A 195 -16.58 -17.53 -3.62
C GLU A 195 -16.91 -17.89 -5.08
N ALA A 196 -16.52 -17.06 -6.04
CA ALA A 196 -16.70 -17.37 -7.45
C ALA A 196 -15.91 -18.63 -7.86
N ILE A 197 -14.69 -18.81 -7.37
CA ILE A 197 -13.86 -20.00 -7.60
C ILE A 197 -14.56 -21.24 -7.03
N ARG A 198 -15.08 -21.15 -5.80
CA ARG A 198 -15.83 -22.26 -5.18
C ARG A 198 -17.03 -22.70 -6.02
N LEU A 199 -17.76 -21.76 -6.60
CA LEU A 199 -18.91 -22.06 -7.48
C LEU A 199 -18.45 -22.68 -8.81
N LEU A 200 -17.39 -22.16 -9.42
CA LEU A 200 -16.81 -22.68 -10.66
C LEU A 200 -16.24 -24.09 -10.49
N GLU A 201 -15.60 -24.36 -9.36
CA GLU A 201 -15.09 -25.70 -9.06
C GLU A 201 -16.21 -26.75 -8.94
N ALA A 202 -17.38 -26.36 -8.41
CA ALA A 202 -18.55 -27.22 -8.37
C ALA A 202 -19.06 -27.58 -9.78
N GLU A 203 -18.77 -26.74 -10.77
CA GLU A 203 -19.07 -26.99 -12.20
C GLU A 203 -17.88 -27.65 -12.95
N GLY A 204 -16.81 -28.00 -12.24
CA GLY A 204 -15.63 -28.65 -12.80
C GLY A 204 -14.61 -27.70 -13.45
N VAL A 205 -14.78 -26.39 -13.33
CA VAL A 205 -13.84 -25.38 -13.84
C VAL A 205 -12.79 -25.09 -12.77
N LYS A 206 -11.51 -25.34 -13.08
CA LYS A 206 -10.39 -25.15 -12.17
C LYS A 206 -9.78 -23.76 -12.35
N VAL A 207 -9.84 -22.96 -11.31
CA VAL A 207 -9.33 -21.58 -11.28
C VAL A 207 -8.38 -21.41 -10.10
N GLY A 208 -7.28 -20.68 -10.29
CA GLY A 208 -6.39 -20.30 -9.22
C GLY A 208 -6.52 -18.80 -8.90
N LEU A 209 -5.90 -18.36 -7.82
CA LEU A 209 -6.00 -17.01 -7.30
C LEU A 209 -4.64 -16.46 -6.91
N VAL A 210 -4.41 -15.21 -7.23
CA VAL A 210 -3.28 -14.40 -6.72
C VAL A 210 -3.85 -13.16 -6.04
N LYS A 211 -3.59 -13.05 -4.74
CA LYS A 211 -3.92 -11.85 -3.95
C LYS A 211 -2.72 -10.93 -3.89
N ILE A 212 -2.87 -9.69 -4.30
CA ILE A 212 -1.86 -8.65 -4.19
C ILE A 212 -2.11 -7.87 -2.88
N LYS A 213 -1.13 -7.88 -1.97
CA LYS A 213 -1.18 -7.19 -0.67
C LYS A 213 -0.59 -5.79 -0.75
N THR A 214 0.44 -5.60 -1.57
CA THR A 214 1.14 -4.31 -1.71
C THR A 214 0.96 -3.74 -3.10
N ILE A 215 0.52 -2.49 -3.17
CA ILE A 215 0.33 -1.77 -4.43
C ILE A 215 1.53 -0.87 -4.73
N ARG A 216 2.21 -0.41 -3.68
CA ARG A 216 3.53 0.24 -3.75
C ARG A 216 4.37 -0.20 -2.55
N PRO A 217 5.53 -0.79 -2.77
CA PRO A 217 6.06 -1.23 -4.07
C PRO A 217 5.19 -2.32 -4.70
N PHE A 218 5.03 -2.28 -6.03
CA PHE A 218 4.25 -3.30 -6.73
C PHE A 218 5.06 -4.60 -6.89
N PRO A 219 4.48 -5.78 -6.65
CA PRO A 219 5.18 -7.06 -6.69
C PRO A 219 5.28 -7.64 -8.11
N TYR A 220 5.91 -6.90 -9.04
CA TYR A 220 5.96 -7.26 -10.46
C TYR A 220 6.53 -8.66 -10.70
N GLU A 221 7.63 -8.99 -10.03
CA GLU A 221 8.30 -10.27 -10.26
C GLU A 221 7.50 -11.44 -9.67
N GLU A 222 6.95 -11.26 -8.47
CA GLU A 222 6.11 -12.26 -7.81
C GLU A 222 4.86 -12.54 -8.65
N VAL A 223 4.17 -11.51 -9.12
CA VAL A 223 2.99 -11.65 -9.98
C VAL A 223 3.37 -12.33 -11.30
N ARG A 224 4.48 -11.93 -11.93
CA ARG A 224 4.96 -12.57 -13.17
C ARG A 224 5.23 -14.05 -12.97
N GLN A 225 5.86 -14.44 -11.86
CA GLN A 225 6.15 -15.84 -11.56
C GLN A 225 4.88 -16.62 -11.26
N ALA A 226 3.97 -16.07 -10.47
CA ALA A 226 2.70 -16.71 -10.15
C ALA A 226 1.81 -16.93 -11.39
N THR A 227 1.88 -16.01 -12.35
CA THR A 227 1.00 -16.06 -13.55
C THR A 227 1.61 -16.69 -14.80
N LYS A 228 2.88 -17.11 -14.75
CA LYS A 228 3.64 -17.57 -15.94
C LYS A 228 3.01 -18.73 -16.71
N ASN A 229 2.23 -19.57 -16.06
CA ASN A 229 1.59 -20.74 -16.65
C ASN A 229 0.12 -20.49 -17.06
N ALA A 230 -0.41 -19.32 -16.72
CA ALA A 230 -1.79 -18.97 -16.99
C ALA A 230 -2.01 -18.71 -18.48
N LYS A 231 -3.08 -19.26 -19.03
CA LYS A 231 -3.59 -18.93 -20.37
C LYS A 231 -4.57 -17.76 -20.33
N HIS A 232 -5.29 -17.64 -19.22
CA HIS A 232 -6.29 -16.61 -19.01
C HIS A 232 -6.13 -16.01 -17.63
N ILE A 233 -6.05 -14.68 -17.58
CA ILE A 233 -5.95 -13.91 -16.32
C ILE A 233 -7.15 -12.96 -16.28
N PHE A 234 -7.92 -13.06 -15.20
CA PHE A 234 -9.03 -12.17 -14.89
C PHE A 234 -8.63 -11.25 -13.74
N VAL A 235 -8.89 -9.97 -13.89
CA VAL A 235 -8.57 -8.96 -12.88
C VAL A 235 -9.84 -8.24 -12.48
N PRO A 236 -10.55 -8.71 -11.45
CA PRO A 236 -11.72 -8.02 -10.92
C PRO A 236 -11.29 -6.77 -10.15
N GLU A 237 -11.91 -5.64 -10.45
CA GLU A 237 -11.61 -4.36 -9.81
C GLU A 237 -12.88 -3.56 -9.52
N PHE A 238 -12.92 -2.89 -8.37
CA PHE A 238 -13.97 -1.93 -8.03
C PHE A 238 -13.63 -0.53 -8.56
N ASN A 239 -13.39 -0.41 -9.85
CA ASN A 239 -13.22 0.87 -10.54
C ASN A 239 -13.49 0.71 -12.04
N VAL A 240 -13.80 1.81 -12.70
CA VAL A 240 -14.04 1.81 -14.15
C VAL A 240 -12.76 1.96 -14.98
N ALA A 241 -11.64 2.25 -14.33
CA ALA A 241 -10.40 2.57 -15.02
C ALA A 241 -9.58 1.31 -15.36
N GLY A 242 -9.76 0.20 -14.64
CA GLY A 242 -8.97 -1.02 -14.81
C GLY A 242 -7.47 -0.77 -14.57
N TRP A 243 -7.13 0.00 -13.54
CA TRP A 243 -5.76 0.39 -13.31
C TRP A 243 -4.87 -0.77 -12.85
N LEU A 244 -5.40 -1.69 -12.02
CA LEU A 244 -4.67 -2.87 -11.58
C LEU A 244 -4.37 -3.82 -12.77
N ALA A 245 -5.34 -4.01 -13.65
CA ALA A 245 -5.13 -4.80 -14.87
C ALA A 245 -4.04 -4.19 -15.78
N ARG A 246 -3.88 -2.86 -15.77
CA ARG A 246 -2.80 -2.18 -16.49
C ARG A 246 -1.43 -2.34 -15.83
N GLU A 247 -1.38 -2.39 -14.51
CA GLU A 247 -0.13 -2.65 -13.77
C GLU A 247 0.37 -4.09 -13.98
N ILE A 248 -0.55 -5.05 -14.12
CA ILE A 248 -0.23 -6.49 -14.31
C ILE A 248 0.21 -6.78 -15.74
N LYS A 249 -0.24 -6.03 -16.73
CA LYS A 249 0.00 -6.24 -18.16
C LYS A 249 1.43 -5.93 -18.58
#